data_58b2b10e09262186c6e12c542536ca8d
#
_entry.id   58b2b10e09262186c6e12c542536ca8d
#
_cell.length_a   1.000
_cell.length_b   1.000
_cell.length_c   1.000
_cell.angle_alpha   90.00
_cell.angle_beta   90.00
_cell.angle_gamma   90.00
#
_symmetry.space_group_name_H-M   'P 1'
#
loop_
_entity.id
_entity.type
_entity.pdbx_description
1 polymer ?
#
loop_
_entity_poly.entity_id
_entity_poly.type
_entity_poly.pdbx_seq_one_letter_code
_entity_poly.pdbx_strand_id
1 'polypeptide(L)'
;IAEEVSGMPGLAYPVKKGGYGFDYRLSMNIPDYWIKTIKEKRDEDWKPSSLFWELTNRRQDEKCISYCESHDQALVGDKTIIFRLIDADMYWHFHRDYRNGNVDRGIALHKMIRLLTLSTINGGYLNFMGNEFGHPEWIDFPREGNGWSYKYARRQWHLVDDENLCYHYLGDF
;
A
#
# COMPACT_ATOMS: atom_id res chain seq x y z
N ILE A 1 -16.33 -6.68 -7.37
CA ILE A 1 -14.86 -6.61 -7.50
C ILE A 1 -14.33 -8.04 -7.53
N ALA A 2 -13.38 -8.31 -8.43
CA ALA A 2 -12.68 -9.59 -8.49
C ALA A 2 -11.27 -9.44 -7.90
N GLU A 3 -10.93 -10.33 -6.99
CA GLU A 3 -9.58 -10.52 -6.47
C GLU A 3 -8.99 -11.77 -7.13
N GLU A 4 -8.03 -11.55 -8.05
CA GLU A 4 -7.56 -12.64 -8.89
C GLU A 4 -6.17 -12.31 -9.46
N VAL A 5 -5.21 -13.23 -9.30
CA VAL A 5 -3.79 -13.03 -9.61
C VAL A 5 -3.35 -13.54 -10.97
N SER A 6 -4.13 -14.42 -11.63
CA SER A 6 -3.69 -15.09 -12.87
C SER A 6 -3.62 -14.18 -14.09
N GLY A 7 -4.11 -12.95 -13.99
CA GLY A 7 -4.23 -12.06 -15.14
C GLY A 7 -5.26 -12.51 -16.17
N MET A 8 -6.24 -13.34 -15.79
CA MET A 8 -7.29 -13.86 -16.66
C MET A 8 -7.99 -12.73 -17.44
N PRO A 9 -8.06 -12.82 -18.78
CA PRO A 9 -8.73 -11.79 -19.58
C PRO A 9 -10.25 -11.85 -19.41
N GLY A 10 -10.91 -10.69 -19.55
CA GLY A 10 -12.37 -10.59 -19.53
C GLY A 10 -13.02 -10.67 -18.18
N LEU A 11 -12.23 -10.68 -17.08
CA LEU A 11 -12.76 -10.80 -15.72
C LEU A 11 -13.68 -9.62 -15.37
N ALA A 12 -13.20 -8.39 -15.56
CA ALA A 12 -13.97 -7.17 -15.38
C ALA A 12 -14.56 -6.66 -16.71
N TYR A 13 -15.13 -7.56 -17.48
CA TYR A 13 -15.75 -7.28 -18.76
C TYR A 13 -17.21 -7.71 -18.75
N PRO A 14 -18.13 -6.95 -19.38
CA PRO A 14 -19.55 -7.28 -19.35
C PRO A 14 -19.86 -8.66 -19.96
N VAL A 15 -20.76 -9.41 -19.34
CA VAL A 15 -21.21 -10.73 -19.84
C VAL A 15 -21.73 -10.64 -21.28
N LYS A 16 -22.45 -9.56 -21.63
CA LYS A 16 -22.96 -9.32 -22.99
C LYS A 16 -21.87 -9.25 -24.05
N LYS A 17 -20.64 -9.00 -23.65
CA LYS A 17 -19.45 -8.90 -24.50
C LYS A 17 -18.50 -10.10 -24.33
N GLY A 18 -18.95 -11.16 -23.68
CA GLY A 18 -18.18 -12.39 -23.48
C GLY A 18 -17.28 -12.38 -22.24
N GLY A 19 -17.48 -11.45 -21.31
CA GLY A 19 -16.76 -11.40 -20.04
C GLY A 19 -17.47 -12.12 -18.90
N TYR A 20 -16.83 -12.12 -17.73
CA TYR A 20 -17.35 -12.76 -16.52
C TYR A 20 -18.30 -11.86 -15.71
N GLY A 21 -18.37 -10.55 -16.02
CA GLY A 21 -19.35 -9.64 -15.47
C GLY A 21 -18.99 -9.00 -14.15
N PHE A 22 -17.73 -9.07 -13.68
CA PHE A 22 -17.29 -8.23 -12.60
C PHE A 22 -17.17 -6.78 -13.07
N ASP A 23 -17.44 -5.82 -12.19
CA ASP A 23 -17.31 -4.40 -12.51
C ASP A 23 -15.86 -3.92 -12.43
N TYR A 24 -15.09 -4.50 -11.52
CA TYR A 24 -13.68 -4.16 -11.24
C TYR A 24 -12.87 -5.40 -10.93
N ARG A 25 -11.56 -5.30 -11.15
CA ARG A 25 -10.57 -6.25 -10.64
C ARG A 25 -9.51 -5.52 -9.82
N LEU A 26 -8.84 -6.20 -8.88
CA LEU A 26 -7.71 -5.66 -8.16
C LEU A 26 -6.45 -5.65 -9.03
N SER A 27 -5.69 -4.54 -8.98
CA SER A 27 -4.37 -4.42 -9.64
C SER A 27 -3.28 -4.96 -8.71
N MET A 28 -3.19 -6.28 -8.57
CA MET A 28 -2.29 -6.95 -7.63
C MET A 28 -0.80 -6.78 -7.97
N ASN A 29 -0.47 -6.42 -9.21
CA ASN A 29 0.89 -6.10 -9.61
C ASN A 29 1.45 -4.81 -8.99
N ILE A 30 0.59 -3.85 -8.65
CA ILE A 30 1.03 -2.52 -8.16
C ILE A 30 1.68 -2.59 -6.79
N PRO A 31 1.08 -3.19 -5.73
CA PRO A 31 1.74 -3.30 -4.44
C PRO A 31 3.03 -4.12 -4.50
N ASP A 32 3.07 -5.19 -5.27
CA ASP A 32 4.28 -6.00 -5.45
C ASP A 32 5.40 -5.21 -6.14
N TYR A 33 5.05 -4.40 -7.13
CA TYR A 33 6.00 -3.50 -7.77
C TYR A 33 6.58 -2.46 -6.81
N TRP A 34 5.75 -1.85 -5.96
CA TRP A 34 6.22 -0.91 -4.95
C TRP A 34 7.15 -1.57 -3.95
N ILE A 35 6.79 -2.74 -3.42
CA ILE A 35 7.64 -3.51 -2.50
C ILE A 35 8.98 -3.83 -3.14
N LYS A 36 8.96 -4.35 -4.37
CA LYS A 36 10.18 -4.66 -5.11
C LYS A 36 11.04 -3.41 -5.34
N THR A 37 10.43 -2.30 -5.72
CA THR A 37 11.14 -1.05 -5.96
C THR A 37 11.81 -0.53 -4.68
N ILE A 38 11.10 -0.52 -3.55
CA ILE A 38 11.65 -0.11 -2.25
C ILE A 38 12.79 -1.02 -1.79
N LYS A 39 12.68 -2.33 -2.02
CA LYS A 39 13.68 -3.32 -1.55
C LYS A 39 14.94 -3.36 -2.40
N GLU A 40 14.82 -3.18 -3.70
CA GLU A 40 15.88 -3.50 -4.65
C GLU A 40 16.55 -2.27 -5.26
N LYS A 41 15.95 -1.07 -5.13
CA LYS A 41 16.47 0.13 -5.79
C LYS A 41 16.67 1.26 -4.79
N ARG A 42 17.76 2.02 -4.97
CA ARG A 42 17.93 3.31 -4.31
C ARG A 42 16.98 4.33 -4.93
N ASP A 43 16.62 5.37 -4.19
CA ASP A 43 15.61 6.35 -4.63
C ASP A 43 16.01 7.04 -5.94
N GLU A 44 17.29 7.38 -6.09
CA GLU A 44 17.85 8.00 -7.28
C GLU A 44 17.81 7.11 -8.53
N ASP A 45 17.62 5.80 -8.36
CA ASP A 45 17.53 4.82 -9.44
C ASP A 45 16.08 4.57 -9.90
N TRP A 46 15.11 5.22 -9.27
CA TRP A 46 13.71 5.10 -9.66
C TRP A 46 13.47 5.85 -10.98
N LYS A 47 13.02 5.12 -11.98
CA LYS A 47 12.78 5.68 -13.33
C LYS A 47 11.31 6.06 -13.48
N PRO A 48 10.97 7.34 -13.67
CA PRO A 48 9.58 7.78 -13.83
C PRO A 48 8.82 7.06 -14.95
N SER A 49 9.49 6.77 -16.06
CA SER A 49 8.87 6.00 -17.17
C SER A 49 8.49 4.57 -16.77
N SER A 50 9.34 3.90 -15.97
CA SER A 50 9.01 2.55 -15.47
C SER A 50 7.89 2.60 -14.43
N LEU A 51 7.88 3.60 -13.55
CA LEU A 51 6.81 3.83 -12.59
C LEU A 51 5.47 4.03 -13.32
N PHE A 52 5.44 4.94 -14.29
CA PHE A 52 4.24 5.21 -15.07
C PHE A 52 3.74 3.97 -15.81
N TRP A 53 4.64 3.24 -16.44
CA TRP A 53 4.29 2.01 -17.14
C TRP A 53 3.62 0.99 -16.20
N GLU A 54 4.25 0.66 -15.08
CA GLU A 54 3.72 -0.34 -14.15
C GLU A 54 2.38 0.07 -13.53
N LEU A 55 2.24 1.34 -13.18
CA LEU A 55 1.00 1.88 -12.60
C LEU A 55 -0.15 1.96 -13.62
N THR A 56 0.15 1.98 -14.92
CA THR A 56 -0.84 2.08 -16.00
C THR A 56 -0.94 0.83 -16.87
N ASN A 57 -0.09 -0.16 -16.65
CA ASN A 57 -0.08 -1.42 -17.40
C ASN A 57 -1.28 -2.29 -17.03
N ARG A 58 -2.36 -2.11 -17.75
CA ARG A 58 -3.63 -2.82 -17.57
C ARG A 58 -4.38 -2.98 -18.89
N ARG A 59 -5.37 -3.86 -18.91
CA ARG A 59 -6.22 -4.05 -20.08
C ARG A 59 -7.09 -2.82 -20.29
N GLN A 60 -7.21 -2.39 -21.55
CA GLN A 60 -7.92 -1.16 -21.90
C GLN A 60 -9.41 -1.21 -21.51
N ASP A 61 -10.04 -2.37 -21.63
CA ASP A 61 -11.48 -2.55 -21.43
C ASP A 61 -11.86 -3.01 -20.01
N GLU A 62 -10.90 -3.16 -19.11
CA GLU A 62 -11.13 -3.57 -17.73
C GLU A 62 -10.82 -2.45 -16.75
N LYS A 63 -11.77 -2.17 -15.85
CA LYS A 63 -11.57 -1.23 -14.74
C LYS A 63 -10.86 -1.93 -13.60
N CYS A 64 -9.84 -1.26 -13.06
CA CYS A 64 -9.04 -1.79 -11.97
C CYS A 64 -9.18 -0.93 -10.71
N ILE A 65 -9.09 -1.59 -9.57
CA ILE A 65 -8.89 -0.94 -8.28
C ILE A 65 -7.39 -1.00 -7.99
N SER A 66 -6.74 0.17 -7.96
CA SER A 66 -5.32 0.31 -7.67
C SER A 66 -5.10 0.53 -6.18
N TYR A 67 -3.98 0.07 -5.63
CA TYR A 67 -3.63 0.23 -4.22
C TYR A 67 -2.12 0.10 -4.00
N CYS A 68 -1.63 0.67 -2.91
CA CYS A 68 -0.20 0.61 -2.56
C CYS A 68 0.13 -0.65 -1.75
N GLU A 69 -0.73 -0.99 -0.81
CA GLU A 69 -0.67 -2.21 -0.01
C GLU A 69 -2.08 -2.64 0.41
N SER A 70 -2.22 -3.90 0.76
CA SER A 70 -3.38 -4.49 1.41
C SER A 70 -2.95 -5.33 2.61
N HIS A 71 -3.88 -6.09 3.18
CA HIS A 71 -3.57 -7.07 4.21
C HIS A 71 -2.58 -8.14 3.73
N ASP A 72 -2.57 -8.46 2.43
CA ASP A 72 -1.65 -9.46 1.88
C ASP A 72 -0.19 -9.05 2.05
N GLN A 73 0.15 -7.81 1.73
CA GLN A 73 1.51 -7.31 1.89
C GLN A 73 1.87 -7.13 3.36
N ALA A 74 0.93 -6.67 4.17
CA ALA A 74 1.13 -6.48 5.60
C ALA A 74 1.14 -7.81 6.39
N LEU A 75 0.45 -8.84 5.91
CA LEU A 75 0.36 -10.16 6.56
C LEU A 75 1.42 -11.12 6.04
N VAL A 76 1.45 -11.35 4.71
CA VAL A 76 2.34 -12.31 4.06
C VAL A 76 3.71 -11.72 3.80
N GLY A 77 3.75 -10.43 3.48
CA GLY A 77 4.97 -9.71 3.18
C GLY A 77 5.75 -9.22 4.39
N ASP A 78 5.32 -9.50 5.61
CA ASP A 78 5.94 -9.23 6.91
C ASP A 78 6.01 -7.77 7.38
N LYS A 79 5.91 -6.79 6.49
CA LYS A 79 6.06 -5.35 6.83
C LYS A 79 5.14 -4.46 6.02
N THR A 80 4.61 -3.41 6.64
CA THR A 80 3.91 -2.32 5.94
C THR A 80 4.88 -1.49 5.09
N ILE A 81 4.37 -0.75 4.11
CA ILE A 81 5.19 0.11 3.24
C ILE A 81 5.97 1.14 4.07
N ILE A 82 5.34 1.78 5.03
CA ILE A 82 6.05 2.78 5.86
C ILE A 82 7.18 2.14 6.65
N PHE A 83 6.97 0.95 7.18
CA PHE A 83 8.01 0.23 7.91
C PHE A 83 9.15 -0.21 7.00
N ARG A 84 8.86 -0.56 5.74
CA ARG A 84 9.91 -0.87 4.74
C ARG A 84 10.76 0.35 4.38
N LEU A 85 10.15 1.52 4.36
CA LEU A 85 10.83 2.78 4.03
C LEU A 85 11.72 3.31 5.15
N ILE A 86 11.34 3.10 6.41
CA ILE A 86 11.95 3.73 7.59
C ILE A 86 12.67 2.72 8.48
N ASP A 87 12.12 1.50 8.60
CA ASP A 87 12.62 0.38 9.41
C ASP A 87 12.77 0.76 10.90
N ALA A 88 13.89 0.45 11.53
CA ALA A 88 14.11 0.63 12.97
C ALA A 88 13.92 2.06 13.47
N ASP A 89 14.08 3.06 12.62
CA ASP A 89 13.83 4.46 12.98
C ASP A 89 12.36 4.75 13.32
N MET A 90 11.41 3.87 12.94
CA MET A 90 10.03 3.91 13.42
C MET A 90 9.93 3.84 14.95
N TYR A 91 10.86 3.17 15.61
CA TYR A 91 10.87 3.02 17.06
C TYR A 91 11.56 4.19 17.79
N TRP A 92 12.57 4.81 17.16
CA TRP A 92 13.46 5.72 17.85
C TRP A 92 13.35 7.16 17.38
N HIS A 93 12.92 7.36 16.14
CA HIS A 93 12.96 8.66 15.46
C HIS A 93 11.62 9.09 14.85
N PHE A 94 10.54 8.34 15.06
CA PHE A 94 9.22 8.69 14.51
C PHE A 94 8.44 9.66 15.41
N HIS A 95 9.18 10.62 15.97
CA HIS A 95 8.70 11.70 16.83
C HIS A 95 9.15 13.04 16.24
N ARG A 96 8.28 14.04 16.21
CA ARG A 96 8.52 15.31 15.53
C ARG A 96 9.83 16.01 15.94
N ASP A 97 10.21 15.91 17.21
CA ASP A 97 11.39 16.58 17.76
C ASP A 97 12.68 15.76 17.60
N TYR A 98 12.57 14.47 17.29
CA TYR A 98 13.71 13.55 17.19
C TYR A 98 13.83 12.90 15.82
N ARG A 99 13.03 13.31 14.84
CA ARG A 99 13.08 12.74 13.50
C ARG A 99 14.41 13.04 12.82
N ASN A 100 14.84 12.11 12.01
CA ASN A 100 16.06 12.21 11.22
C ASN A 100 15.76 12.21 9.70
N GLY A 101 16.81 12.34 8.89
CA GLY A 101 16.66 12.37 7.43
C GLY A 101 16.05 11.10 6.84
N ASN A 102 16.23 9.92 7.46
CA ASN A 102 15.60 8.68 7.01
C ASN A 102 14.08 8.69 7.22
N VAL A 103 13.63 9.22 8.36
CA VAL A 103 12.20 9.41 8.64
C VAL A 103 11.57 10.41 7.67
N ASP A 104 12.20 11.58 7.47
CA ASP A 104 11.71 12.59 6.52
C ASP A 104 11.62 12.04 5.09
N ARG A 105 12.64 11.30 4.65
CA ARG A 105 12.64 10.58 3.38
C ARG A 105 11.49 9.57 3.29
N GLY A 106 11.34 8.73 4.31
CA GLY A 106 10.30 7.70 4.32
C GLY A 106 8.89 8.28 4.25
N ILE A 107 8.62 9.35 4.98
CA ILE A 107 7.34 10.09 4.94
C ILE A 107 7.10 10.65 3.52
N ALA A 108 8.10 11.30 2.94
CA ALA A 108 7.99 11.87 1.60
C ALA A 108 7.72 10.80 0.53
N LEU A 109 8.45 9.69 0.57
CA LEU A 109 8.27 8.57 -0.36
C LEU A 109 6.91 7.89 -0.18
N HIS A 110 6.45 7.69 1.05
CA HIS A 110 5.14 7.11 1.31
C HIS A 110 4.01 7.96 0.71
N LYS A 111 4.07 9.28 0.88
CA LYS A 111 3.12 10.21 0.25
C LYS A 111 3.19 10.13 -1.27
N MET A 112 4.40 10.16 -1.83
CA MET A 112 4.60 10.07 -3.28
C MET A 112 4.04 8.76 -3.86
N ILE A 113 4.29 7.62 -3.21
CA ILE A 113 3.77 6.31 -3.62
C ILE A 113 2.23 6.33 -3.67
N ARG A 114 1.60 6.83 -2.62
CA ARG A 114 0.14 6.96 -2.55
C ARG A 114 -0.41 7.89 -3.65
N LEU A 115 0.21 9.06 -3.80
CA LEU A 115 -0.21 10.05 -4.80
C LEU A 115 -0.10 9.49 -6.23
N LEU A 116 1.03 8.89 -6.58
CA LEU A 116 1.24 8.33 -7.92
C LEU A 116 0.27 7.18 -8.19
N THR A 117 0.03 6.31 -7.22
CA THR A 117 -0.93 5.22 -7.37
C THR A 117 -2.35 5.74 -7.54
N LEU A 118 -2.75 6.74 -6.75
CA LEU A 118 -4.07 7.37 -6.85
C LEU A 118 -4.24 8.14 -8.18
N SER A 119 -3.22 8.87 -8.61
CA SER A 119 -3.30 9.70 -9.83
C SER A 119 -3.34 8.91 -11.14
N THR A 120 -3.01 7.62 -11.10
CA THR A 120 -2.97 6.74 -12.28
C THR A 120 -4.13 5.73 -12.36
N ILE A 121 -5.15 5.87 -11.53
CA ILE A 121 -6.31 4.96 -11.51
C ILE A 121 -7.14 5.02 -12.80
N ASN A 122 -7.87 3.93 -13.09
CA ASN A 122 -8.89 3.91 -14.15
C ASN A 122 -10.25 3.39 -13.69
N GLY A 123 -10.38 3.01 -12.43
CA GLY A 123 -11.61 2.50 -11.83
C GLY A 123 -11.79 3.01 -10.41
N GLY A 124 -10.87 2.67 -9.53
CA GLY A 124 -10.93 3.10 -8.14
C GLY A 124 -9.60 2.93 -7.41
N TYR A 125 -9.57 3.41 -6.19
CA TYR A 125 -8.43 3.29 -5.27
C TYR A 125 -8.88 2.57 -4.00
N LEU A 126 -8.12 1.57 -3.58
CA LEU A 126 -8.28 0.94 -2.28
C LEU A 126 -7.24 1.53 -1.33
N ASN A 127 -7.71 2.17 -0.28
CA ASN A 127 -6.87 2.53 0.84
C ASN A 127 -7.01 1.46 1.92
N PHE A 128 -5.94 0.72 2.17
CA PHE A 128 -5.93 -0.25 3.26
C PHE A 128 -5.89 0.49 4.60
N MET A 129 -6.80 0.13 5.50
CA MET A 129 -6.97 0.83 6.79
C MET A 129 -5.65 0.98 7.54
N GLY A 130 -5.29 2.21 7.87
CA GLY A 130 -4.03 2.58 8.51
C GLY A 130 -2.94 3.00 7.53
N ASN A 131 -3.02 2.67 6.25
CA ASN A 131 -2.05 3.12 5.24
C ASN A 131 -2.08 4.65 5.09
N GLU A 132 -3.25 5.29 5.27
CA GLU A 132 -3.44 6.74 5.20
C GLU A 132 -2.57 7.52 6.17
N PHE A 133 -2.29 6.97 7.33
CA PHE A 133 -1.39 7.60 8.32
C PHE A 133 -0.10 6.82 8.58
N GLY A 134 0.17 5.78 7.79
CA GLY A 134 1.40 5.01 7.91
C GLY A 134 1.47 4.13 9.16
N HIS A 135 0.36 3.44 9.48
CA HIS A 135 0.35 2.48 10.60
C HIS A 135 1.46 1.45 10.43
N PRO A 136 2.36 1.26 11.41
CA PRO A 136 3.60 0.52 11.21
C PRO A 136 3.44 -1.00 11.33
N GLU A 137 2.43 -1.46 12.08
CA GLU A 137 2.29 -2.87 12.41
C GLU A 137 1.65 -3.66 11.27
N TRP A 138 2.16 -4.88 11.09
CA TRP A 138 1.51 -5.88 10.25
C TRP A 138 0.17 -6.31 10.84
N ILE A 139 -0.63 -7.01 10.06
CA ILE A 139 -1.84 -7.67 10.54
C ILE A 139 -1.51 -9.14 10.84
N ASP A 140 -1.84 -9.57 12.05
CA ASP A 140 -1.86 -10.99 12.43
C ASP A 140 -3.26 -11.34 12.93
N PHE A 141 -4.02 -12.05 12.10
CA PHE A 141 -5.38 -12.46 12.45
C PHE A 141 -5.39 -13.46 13.60
N PRO A 142 -6.48 -13.48 14.43
CA PRO A 142 -6.62 -14.49 15.47
C PRO A 142 -6.50 -15.90 14.91
N ARG A 143 -5.59 -16.68 15.46
CA ARG A 143 -5.30 -18.06 15.07
C ARG A 143 -4.72 -18.84 16.26
N GLU A 144 -4.68 -20.15 16.18
CA GLU A 144 -4.15 -21.00 17.26
C GLU A 144 -2.74 -20.59 17.69
N GLY A 145 -1.85 -20.35 16.73
CA GLY A 145 -0.45 -20.00 16.99
C GLY A 145 -0.20 -18.68 17.72
N ASN A 146 -1.21 -17.78 17.81
CA ASN A 146 -1.13 -16.54 18.59
C ASN A 146 -2.15 -16.49 19.74
N GLY A 147 -2.69 -17.66 20.15
CA GLY A 147 -3.68 -17.77 21.22
C GLY A 147 -5.00 -17.03 20.92
N TRP A 148 -5.39 -16.96 19.67
CA TRP A 148 -6.59 -16.27 19.18
C TRP A 148 -6.61 -14.77 19.52
N SER A 149 -5.42 -14.15 19.59
CA SER A 149 -5.24 -12.74 19.96
C SER A 149 -5.65 -11.80 18.83
N TYR A 150 -6.37 -10.73 19.19
CA TYR A 150 -6.69 -9.59 18.30
C TYR A 150 -5.66 -8.46 18.35
N LYS A 151 -4.56 -8.64 19.08
CA LYS A 151 -3.58 -7.56 19.33
C LYS A 151 -3.12 -6.89 18.05
N TYR A 152 -2.77 -7.67 17.02
CA TYR A 152 -2.29 -7.18 15.73
C TYR A 152 -3.35 -7.20 14.62
N ALA A 153 -4.59 -7.57 14.95
CA ALA A 153 -5.70 -7.58 13.99
C ALA A 153 -6.45 -6.25 13.90
N ARG A 154 -6.09 -5.28 14.73
CA ARG A 154 -6.73 -3.96 14.80
C ARG A 154 -5.73 -2.83 14.65
N ARG A 155 -6.21 -1.67 14.17
CA ARG A 155 -5.41 -0.47 14.00
C ARG A 155 -5.42 0.40 15.26
N GLN A 156 -4.31 1.08 15.50
CA GLN A 156 -4.11 2.02 16.59
C GLN A 156 -4.40 3.43 16.09
N TRP A 157 -5.69 3.77 15.94
CA TRP A 157 -6.14 5.04 15.36
C TRP A 157 -5.64 6.27 16.13
N HIS A 158 -5.43 6.15 17.45
CA HIS A 158 -4.93 7.24 18.27
C HIS A 158 -3.52 7.72 17.86
N LEU A 159 -2.76 6.96 17.09
CA LEU A 159 -1.43 7.36 16.64
C LEU A 159 -1.47 8.57 15.70
N VAL A 160 -2.50 8.72 14.90
CA VAL A 160 -2.63 9.87 13.99
C VAL A 160 -2.98 11.16 14.73
N ASP A 161 -3.66 11.03 15.88
CA ASP A 161 -4.09 12.16 16.70
C ASP A 161 -3.00 12.66 17.67
N ASP A 162 -1.89 11.91 17.82
CA ASP A 162 -0.78 12.32 18.67
C ASP A 162 0.13 13.30 17.93
N GLU A 163 0.05 14.58 18.30
CA GLU A 163 0.84 15.66 17.69
C GLU A 163 2.36 15.53 17.89
N ASN A 164 2.81 14.68 18.81
CA ASN A 164 4.23 14.43 19.02
C ASN A 164 4.79 13.38 18.04
N LEU A 165 3.93 12.56 17.47
CA LEU A 165 4.32 11.50 16.55
C LEU A 165 4.21 11.96 15.09
N CYS A 166 5.00 11.37 14.21
CA CYS A 166 5.04 11.77 12.81
C CYS A 166 3.86 11.23 11.95
N TYR A 167 2.96 10.44 12.54
CA TYR A 167 1.82 9.86 11.82
C TYR A 167 0.87 10.93 11.27
N HIS A 168 0.67 12.04 11.97
CA HIS A 168 -0.17 13.14 11.50
C HIS A 168 0.33 13.75 10.19
N TYR A 169 1.65 13.79 9.93
CA TYR A 169 2.18 14.26 8.64
C TYR A 169 1.73 13.41 7.45
N LEU A 170 1.41 12.14 7.68
CA LEU A 170 0.87 11.24 6.68
C LEU A 170 -0.65 11.31 6.63
N GLY A 171 -1.32 11.44 7.78
CA GLY A 171 -2.76 11.57 7.89
C GLY A 171 -3.31 12.86 7.29
N ASP A 172 -2.59 13.96 7.43
CA ASP A 172 -2.96 15.27 6.87
C ASP A 172 -2.84 15.34 5.34
N PHE A 173 -2.08 14.43 4.72
CA PHE A 173 -1.90 14.34 3.27
C PHE A 173 -3.08 13.66 2.59
#